data_0999b73fe770e7784cad934810a0049e
#
_entry.id   0999b73fe770e7784cad934810a0049e
#
_cell.length_a   1.000
_cell.length_b   1.000
_cell.length_c   1.000
_cell.angle_alpha   90.00
_cell.angle_beta   90.00
_cell.angle_gamma   90.00
#
_symmetry.space_group_name_H-M   'P 1'
#
loop_
_entity.id
_entity.type
_entity.pdbx_description
1 polymer ?
#
loop_
_entity_poly.entity_id
_entity_poly.type
_entity_poly.pdbx_seq_one_letter_code
_entity_poly.pdbx_strand_id
1 'polypeptide(L)'
;MRKPAFFVLAACLSLSSFLVAQNSEPPHNPATIPVSQIHAGMHGVAYTVFEGVKPESMDVEVLGILHNVNGPKGDIILVRLHGKKVEYTGVVAGMSGSPVYLDGKLAGALAFRIGEFSKEPIAGVTPIADMLEINALDRSPAEESVAVKPSVTSVAGKTSSPGDVSSLQGLGQDSSAAGFANYLKPIETPLVFNGFSQEAIQMFAGQLGSVGIVPVMGAGSVSNDKQPEPVEPGSAISAILVRGDMDIEATCTVTYIDPQRLLACGHPLLQFGAVDLPMNKAEVLATLPSPMNAFKIVNTTEPVGTFVQDRHTGIMGVFNRQPDMIPVTLNIHSDTGVKQFHYEVLNNPNLTPVALMVTVFNALHGVNEFGEEITYRLSGNIGVKGFPQVTMKNMFAPSDGAQPAAMQAAVSLGERFGRIYDNPYNAAAVNGVNLDFDLVRERRWARLESARTD
;
A
#
# COMPACT_ATOMS: atom_id res chain seq x y z
N MET A 1 -22.17 75.61 50.55
CA MET A 1 -22.92 74.46 50.05
C MET A 1 -22.27 74.04 48.69
N ARG A 2 -21.41 73.02 48.73
CA ARG A 2 -20.71 72.50 47.54
C ARG A 2 -21.32 71.12 47.18
N LYS A 3 -21.84 70.94 45.96
CA LYS A 3 -22.32 69.68 45.44
C LYS A 3 -21.14 68.87 44.91
N PRO A 4 -21.02 67.54 45.14
CA PRO A 4 -20.04 66.68 44.51
C PRO A 4 -20.55 66.23 43.12
N ALA A 5 -19.68 66.30 42.11
CA ALA A 5 -19.84 65.75 40.79
C ALA A 5 -19.53 64.24 40.80
N PHE A 6 -20.45 63.39 40.38
CA PHE A 6 -20.24 61.97 40.16
C PHE A 6 -19.62 61.75 38.77
N PHE A 7 -18.39 61.25 38.70
CA PHE A 7 -17.80 60.72 37.50
C PHE A 7 -18.21 59.26 37.34
N VAL A 8 -18.95 58.94 36.31
CA VAL A 8 -19.27 57.56 35.89
C VAL A 8 -18.19 57.13 34.91
N LEU A 9 -17.30 56.22 35.36
CA LEU A 9 -16.30 55.58 34.55
C LEU A 9 -16.93 54.38 33.85
N ALA A 10 -17.23 54.49 32.54
CA ALA A 10 -17.69 53.37 31.72
C ALA A 10 -16.48 52.51 31.34
N ALA A 11 -16.34 51.32 31.99
CA ALA A 11 -15.38 50.31 31.62
C ALA A 11 -15.91 49.49 30.44
N CYS A 12 -15.37 49.75 29.24
CA CYS A 12 -15.57 48.86 28.07
C CYS A 12 -14.79 47.55 28.29
N LEU A 13 -15.46 46.51 28.72
CA LEU A 13 -14.95 45.14 28.64
C LEU A 13 -14.99 44.69 27.18
N SER A 14 -13.88 44.73 26.49
CA SER A 14 -13.65 44.02 25.22
C SER A 14 -13.56 42.53 25.52
N LEU A 15 -14.62 41.75 25.32
CA LEU A 15 -14.56 40.28 25.25
C LEU A 15 -13.78 39.89 23.98
N SER A 16 -12.52 39.62 24.13
CA SER A 16 -11.76 38.90 23.10
C SER A 16 -12.26 37.45 23.14
N SER A 17 -13.11 37.11 22.18
CA SER A 17 -13.50 35.73 21.92
C SER A 17 -12.26 34.98 21.40
N PHE A 18 -11.59 34.27 22.30
CA PHE A 18 -10.63 33.25 21.89
C PHE A 18 -11.45 32.15 21.20
N LEU A 19 -11.41 32.11 19.87
CA LEU A 19 -11.77 30.93 19.11
C LEU A 19 -10.71 29.86 19.46
N VAL A 20 -11.03 29.02 20.43
CA VAL A 20 -10.39 27.73 20.60
C VAL A 20 -10.78 26.95 19.37
N ALA A 21 -9.83 26.65 18.49
CA ALA A 21 -10.03 25.67 17.42
C ALA A 21 -10.44 24.36 18.11
N GLN A 22 -11.73 24.07 18.15
CA GLN A 22 -12.23 22.77 18.54
C GLN A 22 -11.77 21.79 17.46
N ASN A 23 -10.99 20.79 17.83
CA ASN A 23 -10.81 19.59 17.01
C ASN A 23 -12.20 18.99 16.83
N SER A 24 -12.87 19.33 15.72
CA SER A 24 -14.15 18.75 15.36
C SER A 24 -13.88 17.34 14.86
N GLU A 25 -14.58 16.35 15.41
CA GLU A 25 -14.55 14.99 14.89
C GLU A 25 -15.08 14.96 13.45
N PRO A 26 -14.60 14.00 12.59
CA PRO A 26 -15.12 13.85 11.24
C PRO A 26 -16.62 13.55 11.27
N PRO A 27 -17.42 14.12 10.32
CA PRO A 27 -18.85 13.87 10.27
C PRO A 27 -19.16 12.38 10.01
N HIS A 28 -20.05 11.81 10.82
CA HIS A 28 -20.58 10.47 10.57
C HIS A 28 -21.62 10.51 9.44
N ASN A 29 -21.45 9.69 8.38
CA ASN A 29 -22.33 9.57 7.22
C ASN A 29 -22.67 10.92 6.54
N PRO A 30 -21.66 11.68 6.09
CA PRO A 30 -21.86 13.00 5.50
C PRO A 30 -22.54 12.92 4.15
N ALA A 31 -23.34 13.95 3.80
CA ALA A 31 -23.75 14.16 2.43
C ALA A 31 -22.51 14.39 1.55
N THR A 32 -22.60 14.01 0.27
CA THR A 32 -21.52 14.24 -0.71
C THR A 32 -21.74 15.53 -1.48
N ILE A 33 -20.67 16.11 -2.02
CA ILE A 33 -20.72 17.26 -2.92
C ILE A 33 -20.21 16.85 -4.31
N PRO A 34 -20.99 17.05 -5.39
CA PRO A 34 -20.52 16.74 -6.74
C PRO A 34 -19.47 17.77 -7.21
N VAL A 35 -18.53 17.33 -8.05
CA VAL A 35 -17.45 18.17 -8.60
C VAL A 35 -17.99 19.45 -9.26
N SER A 36 -19.15 19.39 -9.92
CA SER A 36 -19.79 20.54 -10.58
C SER A 36 -20.18 21.68 -9.64
N GLN A 37 -20.25 21.45 -8.34
CA GLN A 37 -20.51 22.47 -7.31
C GLN A 37 -19.25 22.99 -6.64
N ILE A 38 -18.09 22.42 -6.98
CA ILE A 38 -16.80 22.79 -6.38
C ILE A 38 -16.11 23.83 -7.27
N HIS A 39 -15.62 24.90 -6.67
CA HIS A 39 -14.91 25.98 -7.37
C HIS A 39 -13.76 26.54 -6.53
N ALA A 40 -12.84 27.22 -7.21
CA ALA A 40 -11.70 27.87 -6.54
C ALA A 40 -12.18 28.87 -5.45
N GLY A 41 -11.42 28.93 -4.37
CA GLY A 41 -11.72 29.76 -3.21
C GLY A 41 -12.71 29.16 -2.21
N MET A 42 -13.24 27.96 -2.44
CA MET A 42 -13.98 27.24 -1.40
C MET A 42 -13.02 26.82 -0.29
N HIS A 43 -13.49 26.86 0.95
CA HIS A 43 -12.75 26.42 2.13
C HIS A 43 -13.42 25.19 2.75
N GLY A 44 -12.61 24.38 3.41
CA GLY A 44 -13.06 23.16 4.05
C GLY A 44 -12.06 22.60 5.03
N VAL A 45 -12.21 21.33 5.33
CA VAL A 45 -11.37 20.61 6.29
C VAL A 45 -11.04 19.20 5.78
N ALA A 46 -9.84 18.74 6.02
CA ALA A 46 -9.45 17.35 5.81
C ALA A 46 -9.00 16.72 7.13
N TYR A 47 -9.05 15.39 7.23
CA TYR A 47 -8.69 14.68 8.44
C TYR A 47 -7.64 13.60 8.16
N THR A 48 -6.64 13.49 9.04
CA THR A 48 -5.63 12.43 9.00
C THR A 48 -5.04 12.23 10.38
N VAL A 49 -4.50 11.07 10.65
CA VAL A 49 -3.71 10.83 11.86
C VAL A 49 -2.28 11.27 11.61
N PHE A 50 -1.74 12.22 12.38
CA PHE A 50 -0.32 12.58 12.37
C PHE A 50 0.49 11.80 13.41
N GLU A 51 -0.14 11.46 14.54
CA GLU A 51 0.45 10.72 15.65
C GLU A 51 -0.66 10.05 16.47
N GLY A 52 -0.42 8.83 16.96
CA GLY A 52 -1.39 8.02 17.68
C GLY A 52 -2.44 7.42 16.75
N VAL A 53 -3.71 7.48 17.16
CA VAL A 53 -4.83 6.82 16.47
C VAL A 53 -5.97 7.75 16.08
N LYS A 54 -6.00 8.97 16.64
CA LYS A 54 -7.10 9.93 16.44
C LYS A 54 -6.85 10.81 15.22
N PRO A 55 -7.82 10.93 14.30
CA PRO A 55 -7.75 11.89 13.20
C PRO A 55 -7.66 13.33 13.72
N GLU A 56 -6.79 14.12 13.10
CA GLU A 56 -6.63 15.53 13.35
C GLU A 56 -7.02 16.31 12.11
N SER A 57 -7.65 17.47 12.31
CA SER A 57 -8.07 18.32 11.21
C SER A 57 -6.95 19.18 10.65
N MET A 58 -7.01 19.46 9.36
CA MET A 58 -6.22 20.46 8.65
C MET A 58 -7.14 21.25 7.72
N ASP A 59 -6.93 22.57 7.61
CA ASP A 59 -7.75 23.41 6.77
C ASP A 59 -7.42 23.18 5.29
N VAL A 60 -8.45 23.33 4.44
CA VAL A 60 -8.36 23.11 3.00
C VAL A 60 -8.86 24.36 2.26
N GLU A 61 -8.08 24.79 1.27
CA GLU A 61 -8.50 25.80 0.28
C GLU A 61 -8.51 25.15 -1.11
N VAL A 62 -9.64 25.25 -1.82
CA VAL A 62 -9.74 24.75 -3.19
C VAL A 62 -9.08 25.74 -4.14
N LEU A 63 -8.08 25.27 -4.89
CA LEU A 63 -7.39 26.05 -5.92
C LEU A 63 -8.07 25.97 -7.29
N GLY A 64 -8.78 24.85 -7.58
CA GLY A 64 -9.50 24.64 -8.83
C GLY A 64 -9.74 23.16 -9.11
N ILE A 65 -10.27 22.90 -10.31
CA ILE A 65 -10.50 21.54 -10.84
C ILE A 65 -9.57 21.31 -12.02
N LEU A 66 -8.87 20.20 -11.99
CA LEU A 66 -8.07 19.69 -13.11
C LEU A 66 -8.90 18.65 -13.86
N HIS A 67 -9.40 19.01 -15.05
CA HIS A 67 -10.28 18.12 -15.80
C HIS A 67 -9.51 17.06 -16.58
N ASN A 68 -9.97 15.81 -16.53
CA ASN A 68 -9.45 14.67 -17.29
C ASN A 68 -7.96 14.36 -17.09
N VAL A 69 -7.36 14.78 -15.98
CA VAL A 69 -5.92 14.52 -15.73
C VAL A 69 -5.65 13.10 -15.23
N ASN A 70 -6.67 12.45 -14.67
CA ASN A 70 -6.60 11.06 -14.20
C ASN A 70 -7.36 10.10 -15.14
N GLY A 71 -7.23 10.32 -16.46
CA GLY A 71 -7.93 9.59 -17.50
C GLY A 71 -9.21 10.28 -17.97
N PRO A 72 -9.93 9.71 -18.96
CA PRO A 72 -11.20 10.26 -19.45
C PRO A 72 -12.24 10.34 -18.33
N LYS A 73 -12.78 11.54 -18.08
CA LYS A 73 -13.70 11.87 -16.96
C LYS A 73 -13.06 11.73 -15.57
N GLY A 74 -11.76 11.53 -15.47
CA GLY A 74 -11.01 11.51 -14.22
C GLY A 74 -10.61 12.93 -13.81
N ASP A 75 -11.48 13.65 -13.14
CA ASP A 75 -11.22 14.99 -12.63
C ASP A 75 -10.49 14.92 -11.29
N ILE A 76 -9.63 15.89 -11.01
CA ILE A 76 -8.95 16.03 -9.73
C ILE A 76 -9.24 17.41 -9.14
N ILE A 77 -9.66 17.46 -7.88
CA ILE A 77 -9.84 18.71 -7.16
C ILE A 77 -8.47 19.11 -6.61
N LEU A 78 -7.94 20.24 -7.07
CA LEU A 78 -6.67 20.76 -6.58
C LEU A 78 -6.89 21.59 -5.33
N VAL A 79 -6.16 21.26 -4.26
CA VAL A 79 -6.30 21.92 -2.95
C VAL A 79 -4.95 22.32 -2.37
N ARG A 80 -4.96 23.38 -1.54
CA ARG A 80 -3.87 23.74 -0.64
C ARG A 80 -4.31 23.41 0.78
N LEU A 81 -3.42 22.76 1.51
CA LEU A 81 -3.62 22.38 2.91
C LEU A 81 -2.99 23.44 3.82
N HIS A 82 -3.61 23.72 4.96
CA HIS A 82 -3.13 24.67 5.94
C HIS A 82 -3.13 24.05 7.34
N GLY A 83 -2.20 24.47 8.17
CA GLY A 83 -2.02 24.04 9.55
C GLY A 83 -0.58 23.70 9.86
N LYS A 84 -0.18 23.94 11.10
CA LYS A 84 1.23 23.85 11.54
C LYS A 84 1.91 22.51 11.19
N LYS A 85 1.18 21.39 11.33
CA LYS A 85 1.72 20.05 11.07
C LYS A 85 1.93 19.84 9.58
N VAL A 86 0.90 20.04 8.76
CA VAL A 86 0.97 19.79 7.31
C VAL A 86 1.87 20.80 6.58
N GLU A 87 1.92 22.05 7.03
CA GLU A 87 2.87 23.06 6.48
C GLU A 87 4.33 22.69 6.80
N TYR A 88 4.58 22.04 7.93
CA TYR A 88 5.90 21.56 8.30
C TYR A 88 6.29 20.25 7.60
N THR A 89 5.37 19.28 7.51
CA THR A 89 5.66 17.96 6.95
C THR A 89 5.49 17.89 5.43
N GLY A 90 4.67 18.79 4.86
CA GLY A 90 4.14 18.63 3.51
C GLY A 90 3.07 17.54 3.42
N VAL A 91 2.71 17.18 2.20
CA VAL A 91 1.85 16.03 1.89
C VAL A 91 2.70 14.76 1.96
N VAL A 92 2.46 13.91 2.95
CA VAL A 92 3.31 12.77 3.26
C VAL A 92 2.68 11.44 2.82
N ALA A 93 3.52 10.45 2.55
CA ALA A 93 3.10 9.08 2.29
C ALA A 93 2.32 8.52 3.49
N GLY A 94 1.17 7.88 3.22
CA GLY A 94 0.20 7.46 4.23
C GLY A 94 -0.93 8.47 4.51
N MET A 95 -0.87 9.71 3.96
CA MET A 95 -2.03 10.63 3.95
C MET A 95 -3.04 10.30 2.86
N SER A 96 -2.69 9.47 1.91
CA SER A 96 -3.60 9.03 0.84
C SER A 96 -4.88 8.45 1.44
N GLY A 97 -6.04 8.91 0.98
CA GLY A 97 -7.35 8.55 1.56
C GLY A 97 -7.90 9.55 2.59
N SER A 98 -7.12 10.53 3.04
CA SER A 98 -7.61 11.55 3.99
C SER A 98 -8.87 12.21 3.44
N PRO A 99 -10.03 12.12 4.14
CA PRO A 99 -11.29 12.68 3.67
C PRO A 99 -11.24 14.21 3.65
N VAL A 100 -11.78 14.78 2.58
CA VAL A 100 -11.88 16.23 2.39
C VAL A 100 -13.35 16.63 2.40
N TYR A 101 -13.70 17.56 3.27
CA TYR A 101 -15.06 18.10 3.42
C TYR A 101 -15.07 19.56 3.01
N LEU A 102 -16.02 19.91 2.13
CA LEU A 102 -16.32 21.26 1.70
C LEU A 102 -17.78 21.58 2.08
N ASP A 103 -18.01 22.69 2.77
CA ASP A 103 -19.33 23.06 3.32
C ASP A 103 -19.98 21.92 4.12
N GLY A 104 -19.18 21.16 4.88
CA GLY A 104 -19.65 20.03 5.68
C GLY A 104 -20.02 18.77 4.88
N LYS A 105 -19.84 18.76 3.56
CA LYS A 105 -20.12 17.63 2.66
C LYS A 105 -18.81 16.98 2.21
N LEU A 106 -18.80 15.66 2.12
CA LEU A 106 -17.63 14.91 1.64
C LEU A 106 -17.40 15.16 0.15
N ALA A 107 -16.25 15.75 -0.17
CA ALA A 107 -15.81 16.05 -1.54
C ALA A 107 -15.00 14.91 -2.15
N GLY A 108 -14.19 14.24 -1.35
CA GLY A 108 -13.30 13.16 -1.83
C GLY A 108 -12.18 12.85 -0.86
N ALA A 109 -11.09 12.29 -1.41
CA ALA A 109 -9.93 11.85 -0.67
C ALA A 109 -8.64 12.50 -1.19
N LEU A 110 -7.74 12.92 -0.33
CA LEU A 110 -6.38 13.24 -0.73
C LEU A 110 -5.75 12.02 -1.39
N ALA A 111 -5.27 12.17 -2.62
CA ALA A 111 -4.76 11.05 -3.40
C ALA A 111 -3.47 11.37 -4.16
N PHE A 112 -3.20 12.63 -4.45
CA PHE A 112 -2.08 13.05 -5.26
C PHE A 112 -1.28 14.15 -4.57
N ARG A 113 0.04 14.12 -4.77
CA ARG A 113 0.95 15.20 -4.40
C ARG A 113 1.49 15.89 -5.65
N ILE A 114 1.92 17.15 -5.49
CA ILE A 114 2.51 17.95 -6.56
C ILE A 114 4.03 17.94 -6.40
N GLY A 115 4.72 17.26 -7.31
CA GLY A 115 6.18 17.23 -7.35
C GLY A 115 6.82 16.60 -6.11
N GLU A 116 8.14 16.56 -6.10
CA GLU A 116 8.93 16.00 -4.99
C GLU A 116 9.39 17.08 -3.99
N PHE A 117 9.46 18.34 -4.43
CA PHE A 117 10.03 19.45 -3.66
C PHE A 117 9.07 20.63 -3.59
N SER A 118 7.77 20.40 -3.37
CA SER A 118 6.84 21.49 -3.20
C SER A 118 7.08 22.22 -1.89
N LYS A 119 7.19 23.57 -1.94
CA LYS A 119 7.30 24.41 -0.75
C LYS A 119 5.97 24.56 -0.01
N GLU A 120 4.87 24.38 -0.73
CA GLU A 120 3.51 24.46 -0.21
C GLU A 120 2.85 23.09 -0.25
N PRO A 121 2.05 22.72 0.75
CA PRO A 121 1.34 21.45 0.79
C PRO A 121 0.14 21.47 -0.15
N ILE A 122 0.40 21.41 -1.47
CA ILE A 122 -0.62 21.32 -2.51
C ILE A 122 -0.85 19.85 -2.83
N ALA A 123 -2.14 19.46 -2.89
CA ALA A 123 -2.56 18.08 -3.11
C ALA A 123 -3.69 17.99 -4.14
N GLY A 124 -3.81 16.82 -4.75
CA GLY A 124 -4.97 16.45 -5.56
C GLY A 124 -5.91 15.55 -4.77
N VAL A 125 -7.20 15.80 -4.93
CA VAL A 125 -8.27 15.05 -4.29
C VAL A 125 -9.02 14.26 -5.34
N THR A 126 -9.13 12.94 -5.16
CA THR A 126 -10.03 12.08 -5.96
C THR A 126 -11.45 12.34 -5.52
N PRO A 127 -12.38 12.70 -6.45
CA PRO A 127 -13.77 12.95 -6.11
C PRO A 127 -14.44 11.75 -5.46
N ILE A 128 -15.28 12.00 -4.45
CA ILE A 128 -15.98 10.92 -3.75
C ILE A 128 -16.94 10.14 -4.65
N ALA A 129 -17.51 10.77 -5.67
CA ALA A 129 -18.39 10.11 -6.63
C ALA A 129 -17.64 8.96 -7.35
N ASP A 130 -16.40 9.19 -7.77
CA ASP A 130 -15.56 8.20 -8.46
C ASP A 130 -15.17 7.05 -7.52
N MET A 131 -14.92 7.33 -6.25
CA MET A 131 -14.65 6.31 -5.24
C MET A 131 -15.86 5.44 -4.93
N LEU A 132 -17.06 6.04 -4.84
CA LEU A 132 -18.31 5.33 -4.59
C LEU A 132 -18.70 4.38 -5.73
N GLU A 133 -18.22 4.59 -6.96
CA GLU A 133 -18.42 3.66 -8.07
C GLU A 133 -17.81 2.28 -7.78
N ILE A 134 -16.77 2.18 -6.93
CA ILE A 134 -16.18 0.91 -6.52
C ILE A 134 -17.23 0.00 -5.88
N ASN A 135 -18.16 0.57 -5.09
CA ASN A 135 -19.24 -0.17 -4.44
C ASN A 135 -20.17 -0.85 -5.45
N ALA A 136 -20.38 -0.23 -6.64
CA ALA A 136 -21.22 -0.77 -7.70
C ALA A 136 -20.52 -1.90 -8.50
N LEU A 137 -19.18 -1.96 -8.46
CA LEU A 137 -18.38 -2.97 -9.15
C LEU A 137 -18.28 -4.28 -8.36
N ASP A 138 -18.61 -4.28 -7.08
CA ASP A 138 -18.64 -5.49 -6.25
C ASP A 138 -19.88 -6.33 -6.56
N ARG A 139 -19.80 -7.07 -7.64
CA ARG A 139 -20.76 -8.10 -8.03
C ARG A 139 -20.35 -9.49 -7.58
N SER A 140 -19.34 -9.62 -6.75
CA SER A 140 -18.89 -10.92 -6.24
C SER A 140 -19.98 -11.49 -5.34
N PRO A 141 -20.51 -12.71 -5.63
CA PRO A 141 -21.29 -13.44 -4.65
C PRO A 141 -20.44 -13.61 -3.39
N ALA A 142 -21.04 -13.54 -2.23
CA ALA A 142 -20.37 -13.69 -0.94
C ALA A 142 -19.72 -15.09 -0.73
N GLU A 143 -19.95 -16.01 -1.67
CA GLU A 143 -19.43 -17.39 -1.67
C GLU A 143 -19.16 -17.80 -3.12
N GLU A 144 -17.93 -18.28 -3.39
CA GLU A 144 -17.39 -18.78 -4.65
C GLU A 144 -16.80 -17.69 -5.59
N SER A 145 -15.51 -17.40 -5.39
CA SER A 145 -14.70 -16.76 -6.43
C SER A 145 -14.45 -17.76 -7.57
N VAL A 146 -15.36 -17.79 -8.52
CA VAL A 146 -15.05 -18.38 -9.84
C VAL A 146 -14.16 -17.38 -10.54
N ALA A 147 -12.91 -17.76 -10.75
CA ALA A 147 -11.93 -16.97 -11.48
C ALA A 147 -12.48 -16.57 -12.86
N VAL A 148 -12.87 -15.30 -13.00
CA VAL A 148 -13.13 -14.72 -14.31
C VAL A 148 -11.77 -14.54 -14.97
N LYS A 149 -11.45 -15.41 -15.93
CA LYS A 149 -10.26 -15.30 -16.77
C LYS A 149 -10.24 -13.91 -17.42
N PRO A 150 -9.22 -13.08 -17.24
CA PRO A 150 -8.95 -12.03 -18.18
C PRO A 150 -8.54 -12.71 -19.48
N SER A 151 -9.33 -12.54 -20.52
CA SER A 151 -8.99 -12.97 -21.87
C SER A 151 -7.87 -12.04 -22.35
N VAL A 152 -6.63 -12.36 -22.02
CA VAL A 152 -5.47 -11.73 -22.63
C VAL A 152 -5.28 -12.41 -23.98
N THR A 153 -5.81 -11.78 -25.01
CA THR A 153 -5.41 -12.08 -26.39
C THR A 153 -3.91 -11.77 -26.46
N SER A 154 -3.09 -12.81 -26.43
CA SER A 154 -1.66 -12.70 -26.65
C SER A 154 -1.44 -12.23 -28.10
N VAL A 155 -1.27 -10.93 -28.26
CA VAL A 155 -0.62 -10.40 -29.46
C VAL A 155 0.86 -10.73 -29.31
N ALA A 156 1.28 -11.79 -30.00
CA ALA A 156 2.69 -12.09 -30.21
C ALA A 156 3.30 -10.94 -31.03
N GLY A 157 3.74 -9.92 -30.34
CA GLY A 157 4.45 -8.77 -30.89
C GLY A 157 5.94 -8.96 -30.70
N LYS A 158 6.63 -9.04 -31.84
CA LYS A 158 8.08 -9.10 -32.02
C LYS A 158 8.81 -8.17 -31.03
N THR A 159 9.82 -8.72 -30.38
CA THR A 159 10.88 -7.96 -29.71
C THR A 159 11.46 -6.92 -30.67
N SER A 160 11.07 -5.67 -30.52
CA SER A 160 11.79 -4.51 -31.04
C SER A 160 12.54 -3.87 -29.87
N SER A 161 13.83 -3.73 -30.03
CA SER A 161 14.77 -2.99 -29.19
C SER A 161 14.23 -1.62 -28.81
N PRO A 162 14.64 -1.03 -27.67
CA PRO A 162 14.24 0.32 -27.32
C PRO A 162 14.79 1.30 -28.34
N GLY A 163 13.96 1.61 -29.33
CA GLY A 163 14.18 2.66 -30.32
C GLY A 163 13.82 4.00 -29.72
N ASP A 164 14.76 4.88 -29.82
CA ASP A 164 14.74 6.32 -29.64
C ASP A 164 13.35 6.97 -29.64
N VAL A 165 12.91 7.41 -28.47
CA VAL A 165 11.69 8.24 -28.29
C VAL A 165 11.99 9.73 -28.54
N SER A 166 13.04 10.04 -29.32
CA SER A 166 13.47 11.40 -29.63
C SER A 166 12.63 12.11 -30.72
N SER A 167 11.59 11.47 -31.29
CA SER A 167 10.84 12.02 -32.43
C SER A 167 9.47 12.63 -32.08
N LEU A 168 9.12 12.84 -30.79
CA LEU A 168 7.91 13.59 -30.40
C LEU A 168 8.19 15.03 -29.95
N GLN A 169 9.36 15.60 -30.28
CA GLN A 169 9.72 16.99 -29.97
C GLN A 169 9.15 18.00 -31.02
N GLY A 170 7.91 17.82 -31.45
CA GLY A 170 7.31 18.68 -32.46
C GLY A 170 5.88 19.15 -32.20
N LEU A 171 5.28 18.84 -31.06
CA LEU A 171 3.95 19.36 -30.71
C LEU A 171 4.09 20.51 -29.72
N GLY A 172 3.65 21.68 -30.19
CA GLY A 172 3.81 23.00 -29.61
C GLY A 172 3.73 23.10 -28.10
N GLN A 173 4.58 23.95 -27.59
CA GLN A 173 4.58 24.46 -26.24
C GLN A 173 3.29 25.24 -25.94
N ASP A 174 2.19 24.55 -25.65
CA ASP A 174 1.11 25.13 -24.85
C ASP A 174 1.30 24.66 -23.40
N SER A 175 1.94 25.55 -22.66
CA SER A 175 2.69 25.29 -21.44
C SER A 175 1.90 25.48 -20.17
N SER A 176 0.63 25.10 -20.04
CA SER A 176 -0.01 25.29 -18.74
C SER A 176 -0.69 24.06 -18.14
N ALA A 177 -1.42 23.25 -18.87
CA ALA A 177 -2.13 22.12 -18.29
C ALA A 177 -1.41 20.76 -18.46
N ALA A 178 -0.85 20.48 -19.64
CA ALA A 178 -0.17 19.23 -19.91
C ALA A 178 1.17 19.10 -19.17
N GLY A 179 1.89 20.21 -18.96
CA GLY A 179 3.10 20.25 -18.15
C GLY A 179 2.83 19.97 -16.67
N PHE A 180 1.67 20.39 -16.18
CA PHE A 180 1.29 20.23 -14.77
C PHE A 180 0.89 18.78 -14.43
N ALA A 181 0.25 18.06 -15.36
CA ALA A 181 -0.11 16.66 -15.18
C ALA A 181 1.12 15.74 -14.93
N ASN A 182 2.28 16.10 -15.47
CA ASN A 182 3.53 15.37 -15.23
C ASN A 182 4.09 15.54 -13.81
N TYR A 183 3.63 16.54 -13.06
CA TYR A 183 4.02 16.78 -11.66
C TYR A 183 3.04 16.20 -10.65
N LEU A 184 1.83 15.79 -11.08
CA LEU A 184 0.83 15.18 -10.23
C LEU A 184 1.14 13.68 -10.09
N LYS A 185 1.59 13.27 -8.92
CA LYS A 185 1.91 11.86 -8.61
C LYS A 185 0.97 11.36 -7.52
N PRO A 186 0.51 10.09 -7.59
CA PRO A 186 -0.17 9.50 -6.44
C PRO A 186 0.65 9.69 -5.16
N ILE A 187 -0.01 9.99 -4.05
CA ILE A 187 0.62 9.98 -2.74
C ILE A 187 1.07 8.53 -2.49
N GLU A 188 2.35 8.34 -2.29
CA GLU A 188 2.91 7.01 -2.12
C GLU A 188 2.29 6.31 -0.92
N THR A 189 2.03 5.01 -1.07
CA THR A 189 1.63 4.16 0.03
C THR A 189 2.89 3.47 0.55
N PRO A 190 3.35 3.77 1.78
CA PRO A 190 4.52 3.10 2.32
C PRO A 190 4.25 1.60 2.41
N LEU A 191 5.12 0.79 1.84
CA LEU A 191 5.14 -0.64 2.08
C LEU A 191 6.18 -0.91 3.16
N VAL A 192 5.70 -1.22 4.35
CA VAL A 192 6.52 -1.44 5.54
C VAL A 192 6.94 -2.89 5.60
N PHE A 193 8.24 -3.13 5.77
CA PHE A 193 8.85 -4.45 5.89
C PHE A 193 9.38 -4.62 7.32
N ASN A 194 8.74 -5.46 8.12
CA ASN A 194 9.16 -5.77 9.48
C ASN A 194 9.81 -7.16 9.52
N GLY A 195 10.97 -7.28 10.16
CA GLY A 195 11.74 -8.53 10.20
C GLY A 195 12.55 -8.82 8.95
N PHE A 196 12.76 -7.80 8.08
CA PHE A 196 13.54 -7.93 6.85
C PHE A 196 14.90 -7.23 6.96
N SER A 197 15.92 -7.81 6.32
CA SER A 197 17.21 -7.16 6.15
C SER A 197 17.13 -6.07 5.08
N GLN A 198 18.02 -5.09 5.19
CA GLN A 198 18.09 -4.00 4.21
C GLN A 198 18.40 -4.53 2.80
N GLU A 199 19.23 -5.56 2.70
CA GLU A 199 19.57 -6.21 1.42
C GLU A 199 18.35 -6.85 0.78
N ALA A 200 17.50 -7.53 1.56
CA ALA A 200 16.27 -8.12 1.05
C ALA A 200 15.32 -7.04 0.52
N ILE A 201 15.16 -5.94 1.23
CA ILE A 201 14.32 -4.82 0.80
C ILE A 201 14.86 -4.19 -0.49
N GLN A 202 16.15 -3.92 -0.56
CA GLN A 202 16.79 -3.30 -1.74
C GLN A 202 16.70 -4.18 -2.99
N MET A 203 16.81 -5.50 -2.82
CA MET A 203 16.73 -6.46 -3.91
C MET A 203 15.39 -6.38 -4.65
N PHE A 204 14.31 -6.11 -3.94
CA PHE A 204 12.95 -6.06 -4.50
C PHE A 204 12.41 -4.63 -4.68
N ALA A 205 13.13 -3.61 -4.23
CA ALA A 205 12.70 -2.21 -4.30
C ALA A 205 12.39 -1.74 -5.73
N GLY A 206 13.17 -2.18 -6.73
CA GLY A 206 12.94 -1.84 -8.13
C GLY A 206 11.64 -2.40 -8.69
N GLN A 207 11.24 -3.60 -8.30
CA GLN A 207 9.97 -4.22 -8.72
C GLN A 207 8.77 -3.52 -8.06
N LEU A 208 8.89 -3.15 -6.79
CA LEU A 208 7.86 -2.45 -6.04
C LEU A 208 7.71 -1.00 -6.50
N GLY A 209 8.84 -0.31 -6.76
CA GLY A 209 8.85 1.07 -7.26
C GLY A 209 8.18 1.23 -8.63
N SER A 210 8.23 0.21 -9.49
CA SER A 210 7.55 0.23 -10.80
C SER A 210 6.02 0.31 -10.70
N VAL A 211 5.45 -0.09 -9.56
CA VAL A 211 4.00 -0.03 -9.26
C VAL A 211 3.65 1.09 -8.27
N GLY A 212 4.57 2.04 -8.01
CA GLY A 212 4.32 3.20 -7.16
C GLY A 212 4.43 2.93 -5.65
N ILE A 213 4.99 1.79 -5.26
CA ILE A 213 5.19 1.41 -3.86
C ILE A 213 6.61 1.79 -3.41
N VAL A 214 6.71 2.53 -2.33
CA VAL A 214 7.98 2.85 -1.68
C VAL A 214 8.21 1.89 -0.52
N PRO A 215 9.18 0.97 -0.62
CA PRO A 215 9.51 0.08 0.47
C PRO A 215 10.22 0.86 1.59
N VAL A 216 9.76 0.67 2.82
CA VAL A 216 10.32 1.28 4.02
C VAL A 216 10.66 0.17 5.01
N MET A 217 11.86 0.21 5.59
CA MET A 217 12.20 -0.69 6.68
C MET A 217 11.37 -0.31 7.91
N GLY A 218 10.58 -1.24 8.41
CA GLY A 218 9.77 -1.06 9.60
C GLY A 218 10.61 -1.20 10.87
N ALA A 219 10.21 -0.47 11.91
CA ALA A 219 10.73 -0.63 13.26
C ALA A 219 9.70 -1.33 14.18
N GLY A 220 8.53 -1.69 13.65
CA GLY A 220 7.42 -2.32 14.35
C GLY A 220 7.19 -3.77 13.94
N SER A 221 6.08 -4.31 14.38
CA SER A 221 5.54 -5.61 13.96
C SER A 221 4.02 -5.49 13.86
N VAL A 222 3.40 -6.37 13.08
CA VAL A 222 1.95 -6.54 13.14
C VAL A 222 1.62 -7.17 14.49
N SER A 223 0.85 -6.46 15.31
CA SER A 223 0.35 -6.97 16.58
C SER A 223 -1.16 -7.25 16.49
N ASN A 224 -1.65 -8.06 17.41
CA ASN A 224 -3.08 -8.23 17.61
C ASN A 224 -3.58 -7.37 18.80
N ASP A 225 -2.83 -6.35 19.18
CA ASP A 225 -3.20 -5.46 20.25
C ASP A 225 -4.50 -4.75 19.92
N LYS A 226 -5.41 -4.76 20.90
CA LYS A 226 -6.71 -4.11 20.70
C LYS A 226 -6.55 -2.60 20.82
N GLN A 227 -7.00 -1.93 19.77
CA GLN A 227 -7.10 -0.48 19.72
C GLN A 227 -8.56 -0.10 20.04
N PRO A 228 -8.84 0.50 21.21
CA PRO A 228 -10.22 0.77 21.66
C PRO A 228 -10.97 1.75 20.76
N GLU A 229 -10.26 2.68 20.11
CA GLU A 229 -10.85 3.66 19.22
C GLU A 229 -11.48 2.98 17.99
N PRO A 230 -12.72 3.36 17.61
CA PRO A 230 -13.33 2.85 16.38
C PRO A 230 -12.57 3.32 15.13
N VAL A 231 -12.71 2.56 14.02
CA VAL A 231 -12.29 3.05 12.72
C VAL A 231 -13.28 4.13 12.26
N GLU A 232 -12.76 5.29 11.91
CA GLU A 232 -13.54 6.44 11.43
C GLU A 232 -12.88 7.09 10.21
N PRO A 233 -13.58 7.93 9.45
CA PRO A 233 -12.96 8.71 8.38
C PRO A 233 -11.76 9.51 8.90
N GLY A 234 -10.60 9.36 8.26
CA GLY A 234 -9.33 9.95 8.72
C GLY A 234 -8.43 8.99 9.51
N SER A 235 -8.95 7.84 10.00
CA SER A 235 -8.13 6.81 10.66
C SER A 235 -7.10 6.20 9.71
N ALA A 236 -5.95 5.81 10.25
CA ALA A 236 -4.98 4.98 9.53
C ALA A 236 -5.48 3.54 9.42
N ILE A 237 -5.30 2.92 8.26
CA ILE A 237 -5.72 1.56 7.96
C ILE A 237 -4.64 0.85 7.15
N SER A 238 -4.31 -0.41 7.50
CA SER A 238 -3.28 -1.19 6.83
C SER A 238 -3.87 -2.37 6.05
N ALA A 239 -3.33 -2.59 4.84
CA ALA A 239 -3.52 -3.78 4.05
C ALA A 239 -2.30 -4.69 4.24
N ILE A 240 -2.52 -5.95 4.61
CA ILE A 240 -1.45 -6.89 4.94
C ILE A 240 -1.18 -7.80 3.73
N LEU A 241 0.10 -7.92 3.37
CA LEU A 241 0.56 -8.83 2.33
C LEU A 241 1.19 -10.11 2.93
N VAL A 242 1.93 -9.93 4.01
CA VAL A 242 2.56 -11.01 4.78
C VAL A 242 2.39 -10.70 6.25
N ARG A 243 2.12 -11.69 7.10
CA ARG A 243 2.06 -11.54 8.56
C ARG A 243 2.62 -12.76 9.27
N GLY A 244 3.24 -12.57 10.44
CA GLY A 244 3.79 -13.63 11.30
C GLY A 244 5.19 -13.29 11.77
N ASP A 245 6.18 -14.18 11.55
CA ASP A 245 7.59 -13.92 11.91
C ASP A 245 8.24 -12.83 11.04
N MET A 246 7.60 -12.48 9.94
CA MET A 246 7.92 -11.38 9.04
C MET A 246 6.62 -10.74 8.57
N ASP A 247 6.59 -9.41 8.46
CA ASP A 247 5.40 -8.69 8.04
C ASP A 247 5.70 -7.78 6.85
N ILE A 248 4.77 -7.74 5.90
CA ILE A 248 4.74 -6.77 4.81
C ILE A 248 3.36 -6.15 4.78
N GLU A 249 3.30 -4.83 4.94
CA GLU A 249 2.05 -4.11 5.03
C GLU A 249 2.08 -2.76 4.31
N ALA A 250 0.93 -2.29 3.88
CA ALA A 250 0.74 -1.00 3.23
C ALA A 250 -0.32 -0.20 3.97
N THR A 251 0.01 1.04 4.36
CA THR A 251 -0.89 1.87 5.17
C THR A 251 -1.35 3.10 4.41
N CYS A 252 -2.66 3.37 4.46
CA CYS A 252 -3.28 4.60 3.98
C CYS A 252 -4.32 5.13 4.99
N THR A 253 -5.16 6.05 4.56
CA THR A 253 -6.18 6.70 5.40
C THR A 253 -7.58 6.32 4.92
N VAL A 254 -8.50 6.14 5.86
CA VAL A 254 -9.92 5.86 5.59
C VAL A 254 -10.63 7.13 5.13
N THR A 255 -11.36 7.03 4.02
CA THR A 255 -12.10 8.16 3.42
C THR A 255 -13.57 8.17 3.83
N TYR A 256 -14.22 7.01 3.70
CA TYR A 256 -15.66 6.88 3.90
C TYR A 256 -15.98 5.54 4.55
N ILE A 257 -16.98 5.52 5.39
CA ILE A 257 -17.46 4.31 6.08
C ILE A 257 -18.98 4.24 5.98
N ASP A 258 -19.50 3.09 5.62
CA ASP A 258 -20.87 2.66 5.84
C ASP A 258 -20.91 1.49 6.83
N PRO A 259 -22.08 1.00 7.27
CA PRO A 259 -22.16 -0.06 8.30
C PRO A 259 -21.47 -1.38 7.95
N GLN A 260 -21.20 -1.64 6.67
CA GLN A 260 -20.61 -2.90 6.19
C GLN A 260 -19.23 -2.70 5.55
N ARG A 261 -18.91 -1.50 5.05
CA ARG A 261 -17.80 -1.25 4.14
C ARG A 261 -17.07 0.03 4.49
N LEU A 262 -15.83 0.12 4.00
CA LEU A 262 -15.09 1.37 3.97
C LEU A 262 -14.43 1.59 2.60
N LEU A 263 -14.17 2.85 2.28
CA LEU A 263 -13.31 3.28 1.17
C LEU A 263 -12.08 3.97 1.73
N ALA A 264 -10.92 3.70 1.14
CA ALA A 264 -9.65 4.24 1.60
C ALA A 264 -8.69 4.53 0.44
N CYS A 265 -7.55 5.14 0.73
CA CYS A 265 -6.42 5.47 -0.12
C CYS A 265 -6.68 6.55 -1.20
N GLY A 266 -7.85 6.62 -1.83
CA GLY A 266 -8.15 7.59 -2.90
C GLY A 266 -7.44 7.32 -4.23
N HIS A 267 -6.61 6.30 -4.31
CA HIS A 267 -5.89 5.79 -5.47
C HIS A 267 -5.67 4.28 -5.30
N PRO A 268 -5.28 3.53 -6.35
CA PRO A 268 -5.01 2.10 -6.20
C PRO A 268 -3.81 1.84 -5.30
N LEU A 269 -3.82 0.70 -4.61
CA LEU A 269 -2.64 0.16 -3.96
C LEU A 269 -1.74 -0.53 -4.99
N LEU A 270 -2.29 -1.45 -5.77
CA LEU A 270 -1.61 -2.25 -6.78
C LEU A 270 -2.42 -2.37 -8.08
N GLN A 271 -3.65 -1.90 -8.09
CA GLN A 271 -4.60 -1.92 -9.21
C GLN A 271 -4.94 -3.34 -9.74
N PHE A 272 -5.01 -4.33 -8.86
CA PHE A 272 -5.31 -5.70 -9.25
C PHE A 272 -6.81 -6.03 -9.39
N GLY A 273 -7.69 -5.07 -9.14
CA GLY A 273 -9.13 -5.28 -9.22
C GLY A 273 -9.68 -5.98 -7.99
N ALA A 274 -10.23 -7.18 -8.14
CA ALA A 274 -10.66 -7.98 -6.99
C ALA A 274 -9.44 -8.50 -6.23
N VAL A 275 -9.42 -8.31 -4.91
CA VAL A 275 -8.35 -8.72 -3.99
C VAL A 275 -8.94 -9.36 -2.74
N ASP A 276 -8.10 -9.97 -1.92
CA ASP A 276 -8.49 -10.54 -0.62
C ASP A 276 -7.34 -10.30 0.38
N LEU A 277 -7.24 -9.03 0.84
CA LEU A 277 -6.15 -8.59 1.70
C LEU A 277 -6.67 -8.34 3.13
N PRO A 278 -6.03 -8.88 4.17
CA PRO A 278 -6.37 -8.53 5.54
C PRO A 278 -6.40 -7.02 5.74
N MET A 279 -7.41 -6.51 6.41
CA MET A 279 -7.62 -5.12 6.74
C MET A 279 -7.48 -4.94 8.25
N ASN A 280 -6.46 -4.22 8.66
CA ASN A 280 -6.12 -4.01 10.05
C ASN A 280 -6.14 -2.53 10.42
N LYS A 281 -6.44 -2.21 11.68
CA LYS A 281 -6.21 -0.87 12.23
C LYS A 281 -4.71 -0.59 12.27
N ALA A 282 -4.35 0.70 12.34
CA ALA A 282 -2.96 1.13 12.45
C ALA A 282 -2.83 2.31 13.41
N GLU A 283 -1.73 2.34 14.15
CA GLU A 283 -1.29 3.43 14.99
C GLU A 283 -0.12 4.15 14.32
N VAL A 284 -0.21 5.46 14.18
CA VAL A 284 0.88 6.28 13.66
C VAL A 284 1.83 6.64 14.81
N LEU A 285 3.01 6.05 14.83
CA LEU A 285 4.02 6.33 15.86
C LEU A 285 4.61 7.72 15.68
N ALA A 286 4.83 8.12 14.44
CA ALA A 286 5.32 9.44 14.07
C ALA A 286 5.08 9.72 12.60
N THR A 287 4.97 11.01 12.25
CA THR A 287 5.05 11.48 10.87
C THR A 287 6.43 12.08 10.65
N LEU A 288 7.24 11.44 9.78
CA LEU A 288 8.60 11.90 9.48
C LEU A 288 8.56 13.02 8.42
N PRO A 289 8.94 14.26 8.78
CA PRO A 289 9.12 15.32 7.80
C PRO A 289 10.41 15.10 7.01
N SER A 290 10.32 15.07 5.71
CA SER A 290 11.49 14.93 4.83
C SER A 290 11.21 15.60 3.49
N PRO A 291 12.15 16.39 2.96
CA PRO A 291 11.96 16.96 1.63
C PRO A 291 11.99 15.92 0.50
N MET A 292 12.52 14.72 0.74
CA MET A 292 12.63 13.67 -0.27
C MET A 292 11.58 12.56 -0.06
N ASN A 293 11.45 12.05 1.17
CA ASN A 293 10.59 10.91 1.50
C ASN A 293 9.91 11.16 2.85
N ALA A 294 8.90 12.01 2.86
CA ALA A 294 8.07 12.22 4.04
C ALA A 294 7.02 11.09 4.13
N PHE A 295 6.94 10.41 5.27
CA PHE A 295 6.03 9.29 5.47
C PHE A 295 5.62 9.12 6.93
N LYS A 296 4.52 8.39 7.15
CA LYS A 296 4.09 7.97 8.48
C LYS A 296 4.79 6.67 8.87
N ILE A 297 5.37 6.63 10.07
CA ILE A 297 5.84 5.40 10.70
C ILE A 297 4.68 4.82 11.47
N VAL A 298 4.31 3.57 11.19
CA VAL A 298 3.08 2.97 11.71
C VAL A 298 3.34 1.60 12.33
N ASN A 299 2.55 1.29 13.36
CA ASN A 299 2.34 -0.09 13.84
C ASN A 299 0.95 -0.54 13.40
N THR A 300 0.87 -1.71 12.80
CA THR A 300 -0.41 -2.34 12.51
C THR A 300 -0.90 -3.13 13.71
N THR A 301 -2.19 -2.99 14.00
CA THR A 301 -2.84 -3.58 15.17
C THR A 301 -3.93 -4.59 14.76
N GLU A 302 -5.03 -4.70 15.49
CA GLU A 302 -6.04 -5.74 15.31
C GLU A 302 -6.70 -5.76 13.92
N PRO A 303 -7.03 -6.95 13.40
CA PRO A 303 -7.79 -7.08 12.16
C PRO A 303 -9.24 -6.61 12.34
N VAL A 304 -9.78 -5.93 11.33
CA VAL A 304 -11.16 -5.44 11.30
C VAL A 304 -11.98 -5.96 10.11
N GLY A 305 -11.32 -6.59 9.14
CA GLY A 305 -11.99 -7.13 7.96
C GLY A 305 -11.03 -7.47 6.82
N THR A 306 -11.50 -7.30 5.60
CA THR A 306 -10.77 -7.65 4.38
C THR A 306 -10.98 -6.59 3.30
N PHE A 307 -9.92 -6.10 2.67
CA PHE A 307 -10.01 -5.36 1.42
C PHE A 307 -10.35 -6.32 0.28
N VAL A 308 -11.40 -6.00 -0.46
CA VAL A 308 -11.95 -6.87 -1.52
C VAL A 308 -11.84 -6.26 -2.91
N GLN A 309 -11.61 -4.96 -3.02
CA GLN A 309 -11.42 -4.25 -4.28
C GLN A 309 -10.23 -3.31 -4.18
N ASP A 310 -9.38 -3.32 -5.20
CA ASP A 310 -8.27 -2.39 -5.41
C ASP A 310 -8.41 -1.79 -6.80
N ARG A 311 -8.98 -0.59 -6.88
CA ARG A 311 -9.40 0.07 -8.11
C ARG A 311 -8.68 1.40 -8.30
N HIS A 312 -8.79 1.95 -9.50
CA HIS A 312 -8.14 3.20 -9.90
C HIS A 312 -8.36 4.39 -8.94
N THR A 313 -9.55 4.47 -8.34
CA THR A 313 -9.98 5.58 -7.48
C THR A 313 -9.91 5.28 -5.98
N GLY A 314 -9.42 4.09 -5.61
CA GLY A 314 -9.25 3.71 -4.20
C GLY A 314 -9.39 2.21 -3.95
N ILE A 315 -9.38 1.86 -2.67
CA ILE A 315 -9.60 0.49 -2.22
C ILE A 315 -10.88 0.41 -1.38
N MET A 316 -11.54 -0.75 -1.43
CA MET A 316 -12.75 -1.03 -0.65
C MET A 316 -12.52 -2.20 0.28
N GLY A 317 -12.82 -2.00 1.57
CA GLY A 317 -12.81 -3.01 2.61
C GLY A 317 -14.20 -3.40 3.07
N VAL A 318 -14.38 -4.66 3.48
CA VAL A 318 -15.60 -5.22 4.09
C VAL A 318 -15.28 -5.59 5.53
N PHE A 319 -16.02 -5.06 6.48
CA PHE A 319 -15.85 -5.35 7.90
C PHE A 319 -16.23 -6.81 8.23
N ASN A 320 -15.53 -7.37 9.23
CA ASN A 320 -15.78 -8.71 9.76
C ASN A 320 -15.63 -9.87 8.76
N ARG A 321 -15.16 -9.61 7.54
CA ARG A 321 -14.77 -10.65 6.57
C ARG A 321 -13.39 -11.19 6.93
N GLN A 322 -13.22 -12.51 6.84
CA GLN A 322 -11.91 -13.14 7.01
C GLN A 322 -11.23 -13.31 5.64
N PRO A 323 -9.98 -12.87 5.48
CA PRO A 323 -9.21 -13.06 4.27
C PRO A 323 -8.74 -14.51 4.12
N ASP A 324 -8.56 -14.97 2.88
CA ASP A 324 -7.94 -16.26 2.58
C ASP A 324 -6.42 -16.08 2.49
N MET A 325 -5.70 -16.52 3.51
CA MET A 325 -4.23 -16.43 3.59
C MET A 325 -3.61 -17.82 3.45
N ILE A 326 -2.43 -17.88 2.84
CA ILE A 326 -1.66 -19.12 2.66
C ILE A 326 -0.70 -19.27 3.83
N PRO A 327 -0.87 -20.26 4.73
CA PRO A 327 0.09 -20.54 5.78
C PRO A 327 1.39 -21.09 5.18
N VAL A 328 2.51 -20.57 5.64
CA VAL A 328 3.86 -20.96 5.23
C VAL A 328 4.66 -21.39 6.45
N THR A 329 5.23 -22.57 6.40
CA THR A 329 6.23 -23.07 7.35
C THR A 329 7.55 -23.22 6.61
N LEU A 330 8.58 -22.57 7.10
CA LEU A 330 9.93 -22.62 6.53
C LEU A 330 10.92 -23.05 7.60
N ASN A 331 11.53 -24.22 7.43
CA ASN A 331 12.58 -24.76 8.29
C ASN A 331 13.92 -24.62 7.61
N ILE A 332 14.91 -24.09 8.31
CA ILE A 332 16.28 -23.95 7.82
C ILE A 332 17.21 -24.69 8.77
N HIS A 333 17.77 -25.80 8.29
CA HIS A 333 18.68 -26.68 9.01
C HIS A 333 20.12 -26.25 8.76
N SER A 334 20.83 -25.85 9.80
CA SER A 334 22.23 -25.48 9.80
C SER A 334 22.98 -26.30 10.86
N ASP A 335 24.31 -26.23 10.89
CA ASP A 335 25.14 -26.89 11.92
C ASP A 335 24.89 -26.33 13.33
N THR A 336 24.37 -25.11 13.42
CA THR A 336 24.02 -24.45 14.70
C THR A 336 22.61 -24.79 15.18
N GLY A 337 21.82 -25.53 14.39
CA GLY A 337 20.47 -25.95 14.71
C GLY A 337 19.45 -25.66 13.61
N VAL A 338 18.18 -25.74 13.97
CA VAL A 338 17.05 -25.47 13.08
C VAL A 338 16.45 -24.12 13.42
N LYS A 339 16.39 -23.22 12.46
CA LYS A 339 15.57 -22.01 12.55
C LYS A 339 14.26 -22.25 11.80
N GLN A 340 13.14 -22.01 12.48
CA GLN A 340 11.81 -22.21 11.96
C GLN A 340 11.10 -20.86 11.84
N PHE A 341 10.43 -20.63 10.72
CA PHE A 341 9.64 -19.45 10.45
C PHE A 341 8.20 -19.86 10.15
N HIS A 342 7.26 -19.16 10.77
CA HIS A 342 5.83 -19.29 10.56
C HIS A 342 5.25 -17.95 10.15
N TYR A 343 4.66 -17.91 8.96
CA TYR A 343 4.01 -16.71 8.47
C TYR A 343 2.88 -17.08 7.50
N GLU A 344 2.02 -16.13 7.23
CA GLU A 344 0.97 -16.26 6.23
C GLU A 344 1.20 -15.24 5.12
N VAL A 345 0.95 -15.66 3.89
CA VAL A 345 1.08 -14.83 2.68
C VAL A 345 -0.28 -14.67 2.05
N LEU A 346 -0.58 -13.48 1.52
CA LEU A 346 -1.81 -13.24 0.77
C LEU A 346 -1.99 -14.28 -0.35
N ASN A 347 -3.25 -14.65 -0.63
CA ASN A 347 -3.60 -15.54 -1.73
C ASN A 347 -4.00 -14.73 -2.97
N ASN A 348 -3.03 -14.33 -3.76
CA ASN A 348 -3.22 -13.56 -4.99
C ASN A 348 -2.25 -14.03 -6.08
N PRO A 349 -2.72 -14.40 -7.29
CA PRO A 349 -1.87 -14.96 -8.34
C PRO A 349 -0.67 -14.09 -8.72
N ASN A 350 -0.79 -12.77 -8.64
CA ASN A 350 0.25 -11.83 -9.03
C ASN A 350 1.23 -11.52 -7.89
N LEU A 351 0.75 -11.50 -6.65
CA LEU A 351 1.52 -11.05 -5.48
C LEU A 351 2.13 -12.20 -4.67
N THR A 352 1.43 -13.32 -4.54
CA THR A 352 1.92 -14.48 -3.76
C THR A 352 3.32 -14.93 -4.20
N PRO A 353 3.61 -15.07 -5.53
CA PRO A 353 4.96 -15.47 -5.96
C PRO A 353 6.05 -14.50 -5.48
N VAL A 354 5.80 -13.20 -5.58
CA VAL A 354 6.76 -12.16 -5.17
C VAL A 354 6.92 -12.14 -3.65
N ALA A 355 5.82 -12.20 -2.89
CA ALA A 355 5.85 -12.22 -1.43
C ALA A 355 6.63 -13.44 -0.89
N LEU A 356 6.44 -14.62 -1.49
CA LEU A 356 7.20 -15.83 -1.15
C LEU A 356 8.67 -15.69 -1.51
N MET A 357 9.00 -15.10 -2.66
CA MET A 357 10.39 -14.86 -3.04
C MET A 357 11.10 -13.98 -2.01
N VAL A 358 10.49 -12.87 -1.62
CA VAL A 358 11.08 -11.91 -0.68
C VAL A 358 11.26 -12.55 0.70
N THR A 359 10.24 -13.24 1.22
CA THR A 359 10.26 -13.86 2.55
C THR A 359 11.27 -14.99 2.63
N VAL A 360 11.30 -15.88 1.63
CA VAL A 360 12.26 -17.00 1.60
C VAL A 360 13.68 -16.49 1.40
N PHE A 361 13.91 -15.52 0.51
CA PHE A 361 15.22 -14.90 0.37
C PHE A 361 15.70 -14.29 1.69
N ASN A 362 14.87 -13.50 2.35
CA ASN A 362 15.18 -12.86 3.63
C ASN A 362 15.54 -13.89 4.71
N ALA A 363 14.76 -14.97 4.83
CA ALA A 363 15.02 -16.02 5.80
C ALA A 363 16.35 -16.75 5.53
N LEU A 364 16.62 -17.15 4.27
CA LEU A 364 17.85 -17.83 3.89
C LEU A 364 19.08 -16.93 4.07
N HIS A 365 18.94 -15.63 3.70
CA HIS A 365 20.01 -14.65 3.85
C HIS A 365 20.31 -14.38 5.34
N GLY A 366 19.28 -14.21 6.18
CA GLY A 366 19.43 -13.93 7.61
C GLY A 366 19.95 -15.11 8.44
N VAL A 367 19.87 -16.34 7.93
CA VAL A 367 20.40 -17.53 8.60
C VAL A 367 21.82 -17.88 8.11
N ASN A 368 22.26 -17.30 6.99
CA ASN A 368 23.57 -17.54 6.42
C ASN A 368 24.67 -16.79 7.18
N GLU A 369 25.20 -17.40 8.22
CA GLU A 369 26.31 -16.86 9.03
C GLU A 369 27.70 -17.08 8.38
N PHE A 370 27.80 -17.81 7.25
CA PHE A 370 29.06 -18.35 6.74
C PHE A 370 29.53 -17.80 5.37
N GLY A 371 28.79 -16.84 4.81
CA GLY A 371 29.18 -16.23 3.54
C GLY A 371 28.66 -16.98 2.31
N GLU A 372 29.36 -16.87 1.17
CA GLU A 372 28.84 -17.21 -0.16
C GLU A 372 28.96 -18.69 -0.58
N GLU A 373 29.78 -19.51 0.10
CA GLU A 373 30.11 -20.90 -0.31
C GLU A 373 29.08 -21.95 0.20
N ILE A 374 27.82 -21.54 0.39
CA ILE A 374 26.77 -22.43 0.89
C ILE A 374 25.93 -22.98 -0.26
N THR A 375 25.70 -24.29 -0.23
CA THR A 375 24.70 -24.99 -1.05
C THR A 375 23.42 -25.18 -0.24
N TYR A 376 22.29 -24.77 -0.77
CA TYR A 376 20.97 -25.00 -0.20
C TYR A 376 20.30 -26.21 -0.85
N ARG A 377 19.92 -27.23 -0.07
CA ARG A 377 19.07 -28.32 -0.53
C ARG A 377 17.66 -28.08 -0.07
N LEU A 378 16.75 -27.95 -1.03
CA LEU A 378 15.33 -27.75 -0.80
C LEU A 378 14.60 -29.09 -0.86
N SER A 379 13.82 -29.38 0.17
CA SER A 379 12.69 -30.31 0.11
C SER A 379 11.44 -29.61 0.61
N GLY A 380 10.26 -30.02 0.13
CA GLY A 380 9.03 -29.37 0.58
C GLY A 380 7.82 -29.78 -0.24
N ASN A 381 6.70 -29.17 0.11
CA ASN A 381 5.45 -29.39 -0.60
C ASN A 381 4.59 -28.12 -0.61
N ILE A 382 3.77 -27.99 -1.66
CA ILE A 382 2.73 -27.00 -1.80
C ILE A 382 1.40 -27.74 -1.82
N GLY A 383 0.50 -27.40 -0.88
CA GLY A 383 -0.86 -27.88 -0.84
C GLY A 383 -1.72 -27.12 -1.84
N VAL A 384 -2.45 -27.82 -2.67
CA VAL A 384 -3.41 -27.24 -3.63
C VAL A 384 -4.78 -27.89 -3.39
N LYS A 385 -5.80 -27.09 -3.10
CA LYS A 385 -7.14 -27.56 -2.75
C LYS A 385 -7.72 -28.46 -3.86
N GLY A 386 -8.08 -29.69 -3.51
CA GLY A 386 -8.67 -30.66 -4.46
C GLY A 386 -7.67 -31.41 -5.34
N PHE A 387 -6.36 -31.20 -5.15
CA PHE A 387 -5.30 -31.84 -5.91
C PHE A 387 -4.24 -32.49 -4.99
N PRO A 388 -3.47 -33.49 -5.50
CA PRO A 388 -2.30 -33.97 -4.78
C PRO A 388 -1.30 -32.85 -4.49
N GLN A 389 -0.58 -32.97 -3.37
CA GLN A 389 0.48 -32.02 -3.03
C GLN A 389 1.56 -31.97 -4.10
N VAL A 390 2.00 -30.74 -4.44
CA VAL A 390 3.14 -30.53 -5.32
C VAL A 390 4.41 -30.69 -4.53
N THR A 391 5.12 -31.80 -4.73
CA THR A 391 6.39 -32.06 -4.06
C THR A 391 7.53 -31.28 -4.73
N MET A 392 8.39 -30.68 -3.92
CA MET A 392 9.57 -29.95 -4.36
C MET A 392 10.84 -30.64 -3.84
N LYS A 393 11.81 -30.79 -4.74
CA LYS A 393 13.20 -31.18 -4.40
C LYS A 393 14.13 -30.44 -5.35
N ASN A 394 15.10 -29.72 -4.81
CA ASN A 394 16.07 -28.98 -5.61
C ASN A 394 17.35 -28.75 -4.82
N MET A 395 18.40 -28.28 -5.51
CA MET A 395 19.68 -27.90 -4.94
C MET A 395 20.15 -26.61 -5.60
N PHE A 396 20.60 -25.65 -4.80
CA PHE A 396 21.09 -24.36 -5.25
C PHE A 396 22.51 -24.15 -4.70
N ALA A 397 23.46 -24.04 -5.59
CA ALA A 397 24.88 -23.83 -5.24
C ALA A 397 25.37 -22.51 -5.85
N PRO A 398 26.34 -21.84 -5.22
CA PRO A 398 26.99 -20.66 -5.81
C PRO A 398 27.59 -21.01 -7.16
N SER A 399 27.42 -20.14 -8.15
CA SER A 399 28.03 -20.26 -9.48
C SER A 399 28.77 -18.98 -9.82
N ASP A 400 29.90 -19.09 -10.52
CA ASP A 400 30.73 -17.95 -10.88
C ASP A 400 29.96 -16.99 -11.79
N GLY A 401 29.80 -15.74 -11.36
CA GLY A 401 29.09 -14.70 -12.10
C GLY A 401 27.55 -14.81 -12.09
N ALA A 402 26.98 -15.76 -11.34
CA ALA A 402 25.53 -15.89 -11.19
C ALA A 402 25.02 -15.23 -9.89
N GLN A 403 23.69 -15.20 -9.76
CA GLN A 403 23.04 -14.72 -8.55
C GLN A 403 23.40 -15.58 -7.33
N PRO A 404 23.38 -15.02 -6.10
CA PRO A 404 23.56 -15.80 -4.87
C PRO A 404 22.63 -17.01 -4.81
N ALA A 405 23.09 -18.11 -4.22
CA ALA A 405 22.32 -19.36 -4.15
C ALA A 405 20.95 -19.19 -3.43
N ALA A 406 20.89 -18.34 -2.40
CA ALA A 406 19.64 -17.97 -1.74
C ALA A 406 18.65 -17.28 -2.70
N MET A 407 19.13 -16.41 -3.59
CA MET A 407 18.30 -15.75 -4.60
C MET A 407 17.80 -16.76 -5.65
N GLN A 408 18.66 -17.68 -6.10
CA GLN A 408 18.26 -18.74 -7.03
C GLN A 408 17.15 -19.61 -6.43
N ALA A 409 17.24 -19.93 -5.13
CA ALA A 409 16.21 -20.67 -4.41
C ALA A 409 14.89 -19.92 -4.36
N ALA A 410 14.91 -18.63 -4.02
CA ALA A 410 13.74 -17.78 -3.95
C ALA A 410 13.08 -17.62 -5.33
N VAL A 411 13.84 -17.33 -6.38
CA VAL A 411 13.33 -17.21 -7.76
C VAL A 411 12.71 -18.52 -8.24
N SER A 412 13.38 -19.66 -8.01
CA SER A 412 12.83 -20.99 -8.38
C SER A 412 11.49 -21.26 -7.70
N LEU A 413 11.29 -20.78 -6.48
CA LEU A 413 10.00 -20.90 -5.77
C LEU A 413 8.94 -20.02 -6.42
N GLY A 414 9.25 -18.75 -6.67
CA GLY A 414 8.34 -17.81 -7.34
C GLY A 414 7.88 -18.32 -8.71
N GLU A 415 8.79 -18.87 -9.52
CA GLU A 415 8.46 -19.48 -10.82
C GLU A 415 7.49 -20.67 -10.68
N ARG A 416 7.63 -21.49 -9.64
CA ARG A 416 6.71 -22.62 -9.40
C ARG A 416 5.31 -22.15 -9.05
N PHE A 417 5.21 -21.12 -8.21
CA PHE A 417 3.93 -20.50 -7.90
C PHE A 417 3.31 -19.82 -9.12
N GLY A 418 4.09 -19.13 -9.93
CA GLY A 418 3.64 -18.59 -11.21
C GLY A 418 2.99 -19.69 -12.07
N ARG A 419 3.65 -20.84 -12.24
CA ARG A 419 3.11 -21.98 -13.02
C ARG A 419 1.85 -22.59 -12.41
N ILE A 420 1.70 -22.59 -11.08
CA ILE A 420 0.48 -23.08 -10.42
C ILE A 420 -0.70 -22.14 -10.73
N TYR A 421 -0.48 -20.83 -10.63
CA TYR A 421 -1.52 -19.83 -10.87
C TYR A 421 -1.83 -19.60 -12.36
N ASP A 422 -0.83 -19.68 -13.23
CA ASP A 422 -1.01 -19.53 -14.70
C ASP A 422 -1.56 -20.80 -15.38
N ASN A 423 -1.96 -21.79 -14.59
CA ASN A 423 -2.53 -23.01 -15.09
C ASN A 423 -3.84 -22.74 -15.89
N PRO A 424 -3.89 -23.06 -17.19
CA PRO A 424 -5.05 -22.74 -18.03
C PRO A 424 -6.27 -23.64 -17.81
N TYR A 425 -6.13 -24.72 -17.04
CA TYR A 425 -7.18 -25.74 -16.89
C TYR A 425 -8.09 -25.45 -15.70
N ASN A 426 -7.53 -25.07 -14.55
CA ASN A 426 -8.29 -24.79 -13.33
C ASN A 426 -7.67 -23.64 -12.55
N ALA A 427 -8.51 -22.81 -11.91
CA ALA A 427 -8.04 -21.88 -10.91
C ALA A 427 -7.48 -22.66 -9.70
N ALA A 428 -6.18 -22.51 -9.45
CA ALA A 428 -5.54 -23.16 -8.33
C ALA A 428 -5.74 -22.37 -7.03
N ALA A 429 -6.27 -23.02 -6.00
CA ALA A 429 -6.33 -22.46 -4.65
C ALA A 429 -5.23 -23.13 -3.80
N VAL A 430 -4.17 -22.39 -3.53
CA VAL A 430 -3.09 -22.87 -2.64
C VAL A 430 -3.56 -22.73 -1.19
N ASN A 431 -3.39 -23.79 -0.40
CA ASN A 431 -3.85 -23.85 0.98
C ASN A 431 -2.74 -24.11 2.01
N GLY A 432 -1.48 -24.11 1.59
CA GLY A 432 -0.35 -24.24 2.48
C GLY A 432 0.98 -24.50 1.77
N VAL A 433 2.06 -24.09 2.40
CA VAL A 433 3.45 -24.25 1.90
C VAL A 433 4.32 -24.72 3.04
N ASN A 434 5.03 -25.84 2.85
CA ASN A 434 6.03 -26.31 3.79
C ASN A 434 7.35 -26.47 3.07
N LEU A 435 8.40 -25.82 3.56
CA LEU A 435 9.73 -25.76 2.99
C LEU A 435 10.77 -26.16 4.02
N ASP A 436 11.65 -27.06 3.64
CA ASP A 436 12.81 -27.46 4.41
C ASP A 436 14.07 -27.20 3.60
N PHE A 437 14.99 -26.39 4.13
CA PHE A 437 16.29 -26.12 3.55
C PHE A 437 17.40 -26.68 4.43
N ASP A 438 18.25 -27.54 3.85
CA ASP A 438 19.52 -27.94 4.49
C ASP A 438 20.63 -27.04 3.97
N LEU A 439 21.37 -26.39 4.86
CA LEU A 439 22.56 -25.61 4.55
C LEU A 439 23.79 -26.51 4.58
N VAL A 440 24.43 -26.69 3.42
CA VAL A 440 25.65 -27.47 3.26
C VAL A 440 26.81 -26.51 3.06
N ARG A 441 27.79 -26.53 4.01
CA ARG A 441 28.95 -25.61 4.02
C ARG A 441 30.01 -25.94 2.96
N GLU A 442 29.61 -26.30 1.79
CA GLU A 442 30.48 -26.51 0.66
C GLU A 442 29.75 -26.22 -0.63
N ARG A 443 30.48 -25.73 -1.60
CA ARG A 443 29.96 -25.56 -2.96
C ARG A 443 29.84 -26.93 -3.60
N ARG A 444 28.64 -27.41 -3.83
CA ARG A 444 28.35 -28.65 -4.56
C ARG A 444 27.99 -28.34 -5.99
N TRP A 445 28.79 -28.85 -6.91
CA TRP A 445 28.57 -28.66 -8.34
C TRP A 445 28.87 -29.97 -9.09
N ALA A 446 28.27 -30.11 -10.26
CA ALA A 446 28.51 -31.20 -11.18
C ALA A 446 28.64 -30.66 -12.59
N ARG A 447 29.49 -31.28 -13.39
CA ARG A 447 29.62 -30.98 -14.82
C ARG A 447 28.89 -32.06 -15.60
N LEU A 448 27.98 -31.59 -16.51
CA LEU A 448 27.35 -32.50 -17.46
C LEU A 448 28.38 -32.88 -18.54
N GLU A 449 28.79 -34.17 -18.59
CA GLU A 449 29.72 -34.64 -19.57
C GLU A 449 29.08 -35.13 -20.83
N SER A 450 27.89 -35.72 -20.74
CA SER A 450 27.12 -36.16 -21.92
C SER A 450 25.63 -36.20 -21.62
N ALA A 451 24.80 -35.96 -22.62
CA ALA A 451 23.36 -36.20 -22.60
C ALA A 451 23.00 -37.05 -23.82
N ARG A 452 22.10 -38.02 -23.64
CA ARG A 452 21.48 -38.80 -24.72
C ARG A 452 19.99 -38.68 -24.59
N THR A 453 19.32 -38.50 -25.73
CA THR A 453 17.86 -38.64 -25.84
C THR A 453 17.55 -40.03 -26.38
N ASP A 454 16.72 -40.78 -25.68
CA ASP A 454 16.18 -42.05 -26.15
C ASP A 454 15.00 -41.82 -27.07
#